data_44990679129870ab1a75d8285db5ddce
#
_entry.id   44990679129870ab1a75d8285db5ddce
#
_cell.length_a   1.000
_cell.length_b   1.000
_cell.length_c   1.000
_cell.angle_alpha   90.00
_cell.angle_beta   90.00
_cell.angle_gamma   90.00
#
_symmetry.space_group_name_H-M   'P 1'
#
loop_
_entity.id
_entity.type
_entity.pdbx_description
1 polymer ?
#
loop_
_entity_poly.entity_id
_entity_poly.type
_entity_poly.pdbx_seq_one_letter_code
_entity_poly.pdbx_strand_id
1 'polypeptide(L)'
;MSTYESLAVEIKDHVAQVTLLGPGKGNAMGPAFWKEMPVVFADLDADPEVRAIVLNGSGKHFCFGLDLLAMGGSLPSVGGGSDGEASARPRSNFHTMLKRMQQSITAVADCRTPTIAAIHGWCIGGGVDLISAVDIRYASADAKFSVREVKLAIVADVGSLARLPYILSDGHLRELALTGKDIDAARAEKIGLVNEVLPDAEAALAAAHATAAEIAANSPLTVRGIKDVLDEQRTDDVAASLRYVAAWNSAFLPSKDLKEAVTAVFEKRPPNFTGE
;
A
#
# COMPACT_ATOMS: atom_id res chain seq x y z
N MET A 1 -0.45 -14.49 21.79
CA MET A 1 -0.62 -13.76 20.52
C MET A 1 -0.91 -12.31 20.86
N SER A 2 -0.15 -11.37 20.30
CA SER A 2 -0.43 -9.94 20.47
C SER A 2 -1.77 -9.65 19.78
N THR A 3 -2.67 -8.94 20.45
CA THR A 3 -3.93 -8.50 19.86
C THR A 3 -3.68 -7.18 19.13
N TYR A 4 -3.77 -7.20 17.81
CA TYR A 4 -3.71 -6.01 16.96
C TYR A 4 -5.12 -5.46 16.73
N GLU A 5 -5.23 -4.16 16.51
CA GLU A 5 -6.51 -3.49 16.26
C GLU A 5 -6.87 -3.52 14.76
N SER A 6 -5.87 -3.34 13.89
CA SER A 6 -6.05 -3.23 12.45
C SER A 6 -5.65 -4.48 11.66
N LEU A 7 -5.10 -5.48 12.32
CA LEU A 7 -4.58 -6.70 11.71
C LEU A 7 -4.99 -7.93 12.51
N ALA A 8 -5.25 -9.05 11.82
CA ALA A 8 -5.27 -10.38 12.41
C ALA A 8 -4.12 -11.20 11.84
N VAL A 9 -3.46 -11.99 12.70
CA VAL A 9 -2.34 -12.86 12.30
C VAL A 9 -2.64 -14.27 12.75
N GLU A 10 -2.63 -15.21 11.81
CA GLU A 10 -2.75 -16.65 12.06
C GLU A 10 -1.56 -17.37 11.42
N ILE A 11 -0.95 -18.30 12.15
CA ILE A 11 0.19 -19.08 11.63
C ILE A 11 -0.23 -20.55 11.63
N LYS A 12 -0.11 -21.18 10.47
CA LYS A 12 -0.39 -22.59 10.29
C LYS A 12 0.55 -23.18 9.22
N ASP A 13 1.10 -24.34 9.50
CA ASP A 13 1.93 -25.11 8.54
C ASP A 13 3.03 -24.25 7.88
N HIS A 14 3.73 -23.44 8.68
CA HIS A 14 4.79 -22.51 8.26
C HIS A 14 4.32 -21.30 7.41
N VAL A 15 3.02 -21.11 7.24
CA VAL A 15 2.45 -19.97 6.54
C VAL A 15 1.77 -19.05 7.53
N ALA A 16 2.14 -17.78 7.54
CA ALA A 16 1.43 -16.75 8.27
C ALA A 16 0.38 -16.09 7.37
N GLN A 17 -0.87 -16.04 7.81
CA GLN A 17 -1.90 -15.21 7.19
C GLN A 17 -2.03 -13.90 7.96
N VAL A 18 -1.84 -12.77 7.27
CA VAL A 18 -2.06 -11.42 7.79
C VAL A 18 -3.31 -10.86 7.12
N THR A 19 -4.36 -10.63 7.90
CA THR A 19 -5.63 -10.10 7.40
C THR A 19 -5.81 -8.66 7.84
N LEU A 20 -6.05 -7.77 6.88
CA LEU A 20 -6.38 -6.37 7.14
C LEU A 20 -7.78 -6.26 7.76
N LEU A 21 -7.90 -5.60 8.92
CA LEU A 21 -9.12 -5.39 9.69
C LEU A 21 -9.48 -3.91 9.82
N GLY A 22 -9.06 -3.07 8.90
CA GLY A 22 -9.24 -1.62 9.00
C GLY A 22 -10.67 -1.20 9.29
N PRO A 23 -10.88 0.04 9.74
CA PRO A 23 -12.20 0.52 10.11
C PRO A 23 -13.17 0.51 8.93
N GLY A 24 -14.43 0.16 9.21
CA GLY A 24 -15.51 0.21 8.24
C GLY A 24 -15.47 -0.90 7.18
N LYS A 25 -15.91 -0.60 5.97
CA LYS A 25 -16.16 -1.60 4.92
C LYS A 25 -14.99 -1.83 3.96
N GLY A 26 -13.87 -1.12 4.10
CA GLY A 26 -12.83 -1.08 3.09
C GLY A 26 -11.41 -1.17 3.62
N ASN A 27 -11.21 -1.64 4.85
CA ASN A 27 -9.89 -1.84 5.45
C ASN A 27 -8.98 -0.62 5.27
N ALA A 28 -9.51 0.59 5.56
CA ALA A 28 -8.76 1.83 5.41
C ALA A 28 -7.60 1.89 6.42
N MET A 29 -6.49 2.48 6.00
CA MET A 29 -5.25 2.57 6.75
C MET A 29 -5.30 3.73 7.74
N GLY A 30 -5.78 3.44 8.96
CA GLY A 30 -5.81 4.37 10.08
C GLY A 30 -4.54 4.36 10.93
N PRO A 31 -4.51 5.13 12.05
CA PRO A 31 -3.33 5.24 12.91
C PRO A 31 -2.80 3.90 13.45
N ALA A 32 -3.68 2.93 13.72
CA ALA A 32 -3.30 1.59 14.17
C ALA A 32 -2.50 0.85 13.10
N PHE A 33 -2.98 0.85 11.84
CA PHE A 33 -2.29 0.22 10.72
C PHE A 33 -0.83 0.69 10.59
N TRP A 34 -0.60 2.01 10.61
CA TRP A 34 0.74 2.58 10.45
C TRP A 34 1.71 2.24 11.59
N LYS A 35 1.19 1.86 12.76
CA LYS A 35 1.99 1.41 13.91
C LYS A 35 2.21 -0.09 13.91
N GLU A 36 1.19 -0.85 13.54
CA GLU A 36 1.18 -2.31 13.69
C GLU A 36 1.91 -3.02 12.56
N MET A 37 1.81 -2.53 11.31
CA MET A 37 2.45 -3.16 10.16
C MET A 37 3.96 -3.41 10.35
N PRO A 38 4.79 -2.42 10.76
CA PRO A 38 6.22 -2.66 10.97
C PRO A 38 6.49 -3.70 12.05
N VAL A 39 5.68 -3.73 13.10
CA VAL A 39 5.84 -4.67 14.22
C VAL A 39 5.50 -6.08 13.76
N VAL A 40 4.35 -6.26 13.12
CA VAL A 40 3.90 -7.56 12.62
C VAL A 40 4.91 -8.16 11.65
N PHE A 41 5.37 -7.39 10.66
CA PHE A 41 6.30 -7.91 9.67
C PHE A 41 7.70 -8.17 10.25
N ALA A 42 8.15 -7.37 11.23
CA ALA A 42 9.40 -7.65 11.95
C ALA A 42 9.29 -8.94 12.79
N ASP A 43 8.17 -9.16 13.49
CA ASP A 43 7.94 -10.36 14.29
C ASP A 43 7.89 -11.61 13.39
N LEU A 44 7.15 -11.53 12.26
CA LEU A 44 7.06 -12.64 11.30
C LEU A 44 8.39 -12.95 10.60
N ASP A 45 9.21 -11.93 10.30
CA ASP A 45 10.53 -12.12 9.71
C ASP A 45 11.52 -12.76 10.68
N ALA A 46 11.37 -12.46 11.98
CA ALA A 46 12.20 -13.02 13.04
C ALA A 46 11.81 -14.44 13.44
N ASP A 47 10.58 -14.88 13.17
CA ASP A 47 10.09 -16.22 13.53
C ASP A 47 10.61 -17.28 12.53
N PRO A 48 11.47 -18.23 12.96
CA PRO A 48 11.99 -19.28 12.10
C PRO A 48 10.91 -20.28 11.61
N GLU A 49 9.78 -20.34 12.27
CA GLU A 49 8.66 -21.19 11.88
C GLU A 49 7.83 -20.56 10.73
N VAL A 50 7.96 -19.26 10.48
CA VAL A 50 7.29 -18.59 9.37
C VAL A 50 8.19 -18.60 8.12
N ARG A 51 7.71 -19.24 7.05
CA ARG A 51 8.45 -19.42 5.80
C ARG A 51 7.80 -18.72 4.60
N ALA A 52 6.53 -18.38 4.70
CA ALA A 52 5.80 -17.55 3.74
C ALA A 52 4.69 -16.78 4.44
N ILE A 53 4.28 -15.65 3.87
CA ILE A 53 3.23 -14.78 4.39
C ILE A 53 2.16 -14.61 3.32
N VAL A 54 0.88 -14.78 3.68
CA VAL A 54 -0.28 -14.45 2.84
C VAL A 54 -0.94 -13.21 3.42
N LEU A 55 -1.08 -12.16 2.61
CA LEU A 55 -1.71 -10.90 2.95
C LEU A 55 -3.07 -10.79 2.26
N ASN A 56 -4.15 -10.60 3.01
CA ASN A 56 -5.49 -10.42 2.47
C ASN A 56 -6.27 -9.34 3.23
N GLY A 57 -7.44 -8.94 2.70
CA GLY A 57 -8.36 -8.04 3.37
C GLY A 57 -9.56 -8.77 3.95
N SER A 58 -10.12 -8.28 5.04
CA SER A 58 -11.40 -8.76 5.57
C SER A 58 -12.60 -8.18 4.80
N GLY A 59 -13.73 -8.88 4.82
CA GLY A 59 -14.99 -8.41 4.27
C GLY A 59 -15.01 -8.31 2.74
N LYS A 60 -15.54 -7.22 2.20
CA LYS A 60 -15.87 -7.09 0.76
C LYS A 60 -14.71 -6.57 -0.10
N HIS A 61 -13.74 -5.92 0.50
CA HIS A 61 -12.69 -5.18 -0.23
C HIS A 61 -11.32 -5.42 0.40
N PHE A 62 -10.28 -5.35 -0.42
CA PHE A 62 -8.92 -5.50 0.06
C PHE A 62 -8.49 -4.29 0.88
N CYS A 63 -8.46 -3.08 0.26
CA CYS A 63 -8.05 -1.87 0.97
C CYS A 63 -8.42 -0.60 0.21
N PHE A 64 -9.03 0.37 0.90
CA PHE A 64 -9.36 1.69 0.34
C PHE A 64 -8.25 2.74 0.50
N GLY A 65 -7.06 2.34 0.97
CA GLY A 65 -5.95 3.25 1.21
C GLY A 65 -6.14 4.06 2.50
N LEU A 66 -5.63 5.29 2.52
CA LEU A 66 -5.61 6.14 3.71
C LEU A 66 -7.01 6.38 4.28
N ASP A 67 -7.15 6.22 5.60
CA ASP A 67 -8.35 6.65 6.32
C ASP A 67 -8.38 8.19 6.41
N LEU A 68 -9.06 8.82 5.45
CA LEU A 68 -9.15 10.28 5.37
C LEU A 68 -9.90 10.89 6.56
N LEU A 69 -10.79 10.13 7.23
CA LEU A 69 -11.49 10.63 8.41
C LEU A 69 -10.58 10.65 9.64
N ALA A 70 -9.86 9.56 9.89
CA ALA A 70 -8.98 9.45 11.03
C ALA A 70 -7.67 10.24 10.86
N MET A 71 -7.18 10.35 9.60
CA MET A 71 -5.88 10.96 9.29
C MET A 71 -5.98 12.39 8.74
N GLY A 72 -7.18 12.87 8.38
CA GLY A 72 -7.38 14.18 7.74
C GLY A 72 -6.83 15.35 8.56
N GLY A 73 -6.93 15.30 9.89
CA GLY A 73 -6.33 16.30 10.78
C GLY A 73 -4.80 16.33 10.81
N SER A 74 -4.16 15.29 10.27
CA SER A 74 -2.71 15.18 10.17
C SER A 74 -2.17 15.66 8.81
N LEU A 75 -3.04 15.89 7.82
CA LEU A 75 -2.66 16.44 6.52
C LEU A 75 -2.46 17.97 6.63
N PRO A 76 -1.42 18.53 5.97
CA PRO A 76 -1.00 19.92 6.20
C PRO A 76 -2.04 21.00 5.92
N SER A 77 -3.04 20.73 5.07
CA SER A 77 -4.04 21.73 4.65
C SER A 77 -5.44 21.52 5.24
N VAL A 78 -5.68 20.39 5.92
CA VAL A 78 -6.99 20.07 6.52
C VAL A 78 -7.06 20.55 7.99
N GLY A 79 -5.94 20.79 8.63
CA GLY A 79 -5.82 21.21 10.03
C GLY A 79 -5.68 22.73 10.26
N GLY A 80 -6.39 23.60 9.51
CA GLY A 80 -6.65 24.98 9.87
C GLY A 80 -5.42 25.79 10.34
N GLY A 81 -4.43 25.99 9.49
CA GLY A 81 -3.47 27.09 9.64
C GLY A 81 -4.04 28.34 9.00
N SER A 82 -4.09 29.43 9.75
CA SER A 82 -4.49 30.74 9.25
C SER A 82 -3.70 31.13 8.00
N ASP A 83 -4.41 31.75 7.07
CA ASP A 83 -3.91 32.26 5.80
C ASP A 83 -2.47 32.79 5.83
N GLY A 84 -1.60 32.20 5.01
CA GLY A 84 -0.40 32.84 4.49
C GLY A 84 0.95 32.44 5.09
N GLU A 85 1.05 31.83 6.27
CA GLU A 85 2.33 31.38 6.82
C GLU A 85 2.40 29.86 6.97
N ALA A 86 2.81 29.18 5.90
CA ALA A 86 3.24 27.80 6.00
C ALA A 86 4.55 27.74 6.78
N SER A 87 4.48 27.72 8.13
CA SER A 87 5.66 27.65 8.98
C SER A 87 6.46 26.36 8.72
N ALA A 88 7.78 26.42 8.84
CA ALA A 88 8.66 25.27 8.62
C ALA A 88 8.31 24.08 9.52
N ARG A 89 7.81 24.31 10.73
CA ARG A 89 7.47 23.27 11.71
C ARG A 89 6.36 22.33 11.25
N PRO A 90 5.19 22.76 10.75
CA PRO A 90 4.18 21.86 10.20
C PRO A 90 4.69 21.02 9.04
N ARG A 91 5.47 21.58 8.12
CA ARG A 91 6.09 20.86 7.01
C ARG A 91 7.08 19.79 7.50
N SER A 92 7.91 20.11 8.48
CA SER A 92 8.85 19.18 9.09
C SER A 92 8.12 18.05 9.84
N ASN A 93 7.05 18.36 10.56
CA ASN A 93 6.22 17.35 11.23
C ASN A 93 5.55 16.42 10.23
N PHE A 94 4.98 16.96 9.15
CA PHE A 94 4.40 16.18 8.07
C PHE A 94 5.45 15.27 7.41
N HIS A 95 6.62 15.80 7.07
CA HIS A 95 7.72 15.00 6.53
C HIS A 95 8.09 13.83 7.45
N THR A 96 8.19 14.08 8.75
CA THR A 96 8.49 13.03 9.75
C THR A 96 7.38 11.97 9.81
N MET A 97 6.11 12.40 9.78
CA MET A 97 4.96 11.49 9.73
C MET A 97 4.97 10.64 8.46
N LEU A 98 5.16 11.27 7.30
CA LEU A 98 5.21 10.58 6.01
C LEU A 98 6.34 9.53 5.96
N LYS A 99 7.51 9.84 6.50
CA LYS A 99 8.61 8.88 6.62
C LYS A 99 8.22 7.64 7.44
N ARG A 100 7.44 7.81 8.52
CA ARG A 100 6.92 6.67 9.31
C ARG A 100 5.89 5.85 8.53
N MET A 101 5.02 6.50 7.75
CA MET A 101 4.08 5.81 6.88
C MET A 101 4.82 5.02 5.78
N GLN A 102 5.83 5.61 5.16
CA GLN A 102 6.71 4.91 4.23
C GLN A 102 7.35 3.67 4.85
N GLN A 103 7.83 3.76 6.11
CA GLN A 103 8.40 2.62 6.84
C GLN A 103 7.40 1.48 7.03
N SER A 104 6.11 1.79 7.22
CA SER A 104 5.08 0.75 7.40
C SER A 104 4.88 -0.09 6.14
N ILE A 105 4.90 0.53 4.96
CA ILE A 105 4.83 -0.20 3.69
C ILE A 105 6.20 -0.86 3.37
N THR A 106 7.29 -0.16 3.66
CA THR A 106 8.64 -0.67 3.42
C THR A 106 8.94 -1.92 4.27
N ALA A 107 8.38 -2.02 5.48
CA ALA A 107 8.52 -3.22 6.32
C ALA A 107 8.01 -4.50 5.64
N VAL A 108 7.02 -4.40 4.75
CA VAL A 108 6.54 -5.52 3.93
C VAL A 108 7.57 -5.89 2.85
N ALA A 109 8.13 -4.89 2.17
CA ALA A 109 9.13 -5.11 1.13
C ALA A 109 10.44 -5.66 1.71
N ASP A 110 10.90 -5.12 2.84
CA ASP A 110 12.16 -5.49 3.49
C ASP A 110 12.07 -6.82 4.27
N CYS A 111 10.84 -7.36 4.45
CA CYS A 111 10.66 -8.67 5.08
C CYS A 111 11.32 -9.76 4.22
N ARG A 112 12.28 -10.50 4.79
CA ARG A 112 13.00 -11.56 4.07
C ARG A 112 12.12 -12.78 3.80
N THR A 113 11.02 -12.93 4.55
CA THR A 113 10.03 -13.97 4.33
C THR A 113 9.11 -13.57 3.17
N PRO A 114 8.99 -14.37 2.11
CA PRO A 114 8.17 -14.03 0.94
C PRO A 114 6.72 -13.76 1.29
N THR A 115 6.16 -12.72 0.68
CA THR A 115 4.79 -12.25 0.92
C THR A 115 3.95 -12.32 -0.35
N ILE A 116 2.79 -12.97 -0.27
CA ILE A 116 1.83 -13.13 -1.35
C ILE A 116 0.55 -12.37 -0.99
N ALA A 117 0.07 -11.48 -1.85
CA ALA A 117 -1.23 -10.81 -1.65
C ALA A 117 -2.35 -11.56 -2.38
N ALA A 118 -3.46 -11.80 -1.66
CA ALA A 118 -4.74 -12.22 -2.22
C ALA A 118 -5.71 -11.03 -2.21
N ILE A 119 -6.00 -10.48 -3.39
CA ILE A 119 -6.66 -9.20 -3.57
C ILE A 119 -8.07 -9.42 -4.10
N HIS A 120 -9.08 -8.79 -3.46
CA HIS A 120 -10.46 -8.85 -3.91
C HIS A 120 -11.16 -7.50 -3.76
N GLY A 121 -12.22 -7.29 -4.54
CA GLY A 121 -12.95 -6.03 -4.53
C GLY A 121 -12.02 -4.82 -4.77
N TRP A 122 -12.15 -3.75 -4.02
CA TRP A 122 -11.35 -2.56 -4.21
C TRP A 122 -9.96 -2.62 -3.54
N CYS A 123 -8.93 -2.25 -4.30
CA CYS A 123 -7.56 -2.02 -3.87
C CYS A 123 -7.10 -0.67 -4.46
N ILE A 124 -7.16 0.40 -3.69
CA ILE A 124 -6.94 1.77 -4.18
C ILE A 124 -6.01 2.59 -3.29
N GLY A 125 -5.32 3.56 -3.87
CA GLY A 125 -4.43 4.46 -3.15
C GLY A 125 -3.38 3.68 -2.34
N GLY A 126 -3.29 3.90 -1.03
CA GLY A 126 -2.41 3.15 -0.14
C GLY A 126 -2.52 1.63 -0.24
N GLY A 127 -3.67 1.09 -0.69
CA GLY A 127 -3.81 -0.33 -1.00
C GLY A 127 -2.92 -0.76 -2.17
N VAL A 128 -2.77 0.10 -3.19
CA VAL A 128 -1.84 -0.14 -4.30
C VAL A 128 -0.39 0.02 -3.84
N ASP A 129 -0.10 0.98 -2.96
CA ASP A 129 1.21 1.10 -2.33
C ASP A 129 1.59 -0.21 -1.61
N LEU A 130 0.65 -0.77 -0.83
CA LEU A 130 0.86 -2.00 -0.07
C LEU A 130 1.13 -3.20 -0.98
N ILE A 131 0.32 -3.42 -2.02
CA ILE A 131 0.55 -4.54 -2.95
C ILE A 131 1.77 -4.35 -3.85
N SER A 132 2.29 -3.13 -4.00
CA SER A 132 3.57 -2.90 -4.68
C SER A 132 4.78 -3.37 -3.87
N ALA A 133 4.60 -3.59 -2.57
CA ALA A 133 5.63 -4.04 -1.63
C ALA A 133 5.67 -5.57 -1.42
N VAL A 134 4.68 -6.33 -1.92
CA VAL A 134 4.67 -7.80 -1.84
C VAL A 134 5.37 -8.44 -3.04
N ASP A 135 5.76 -9.69 -2.90
CA ASP A 135 6.48 -10.44 -3.95
C ASP A 135 5.52 -10.94 -5.04
N ILE A 136 4.38 -11.52 -4.67
CA ILE A 136 3.41 -12.13 -5.60
C ILE A 136 2.02 -11.55 -5.32
N ARG A 137 1.22 -11.36 -6.37
CA ARG A 137 -0.13 -10.77 -6.30
C ARG A 137 -1.11 -11.63 -7.08
N TYR A 138 -2.09 -12.19 -6.38
CA TYR A 138 -3.28 -12.83 -6.95
C TYR A 138 -4.49 -11.94 -6.76
N ALA A 139 -5.39 -11.93 -7.74
CA ALA A 139 -6.60 -11.11 -7.67
C ALA A 139 -7.85 -11.95 -7.99
N SER A 140 -8.97 -11.62 -7.38
CA SER A 140 -10.27 -12.11 -7.81
C SER A 140 -10.77 -11.35 -9.04
N ALA A 141 -11.66 -11.96 -9.82
CA ALA A 141 -12.23 -11.36 -11.04
C ALA A 141 -13.00 -10.06 -10.77
N ASP A 142 -13.52 -9.85 -9.56
CA ASP A 142 -14.20 -8.62 -9.13
C ASP A 142 -13.25 -7.53 -8.66
N ALA A 143 -11.93 -7.81 -8.58
CA ALA A 143 -10.96 -6.84 -8.08
C ALA A 143 -10.84 -5.61 -8.98
N LYS A 144 -10.67 -4.45 -8.34
CA LYS A 144 -10.50 -3.15 -9.00
C LYS A 144 -9.35 -2.39 -8.37
N PHE A 145 -8.54 -1.76 -9.21
CA PHE A 145 -7.33 -1.06 -8.80
C PHE A 145 -7.34 0.39 -9.26
N SER A 146 -6.76 1.28 -8.46
CA SER A 146 -6.55 2.68 -8.86
C SER A 146 -5.41 3.32 -8.06
N VAL A 147 -4.46 3.93 -8.76
CA VAL A 147 -3.49 4.87 -8.16
C VAL A 147 -4.22 6.21 -8.05
N ARG A 148 -4.98 6.38 -6.97
CA ARG A 148 -6.05 7.40 -6.88
C ARG A 148 -5.58 8.74 -6.30
N GLU A 149 -4.37 8.83 -5.81
CA GLU A 149 -3.82 9.97 -5.09
C GLU A 149 -3.91 11.27 -5.90
N VAL A 150 -3.70 11.21 -7.22
CA VAL A 150 -3.83 12.38 -8.12
C VAL A 150 -5.21 13.02 -8.06
N LYS A 151 -6.28 12.25 -7.82
CA LYS A 151 -7.64 12.78 -7.66
C LYS A 151 -7.86 13.51 -6.33
N LEU A 152 -6.92 13.35 -5.39
CA LEU A 152 -6.88 14.04 -4.11
C LEU A 152 -5.81 15.15 -4.09
N ALA A 153 -5.27 15.53 -5.25
CA ALA A 153 -4.15 16.48 -5.38
C ALA A 153 -2.91 16.07 -4.57
N ILE A 154 -2.68 14.76 -4.43
CA ILE A 154 -1.54 14.16 -3.72
C ILE A 154 -0.66 13.46 -4.75
N VAL A 155 0.64 13.62 -4.69
CA VAL A 155 1.58 12.73 -5.35
C VAL A 155 1.68 11.46 -4.50
N ALA A 156 1.41 10.27 -5.06
CA ALA A 156 1.48 9.00 -4.33
C ALA A 156 2.86 8.84 -3.69
N ASP A 157 2.92 8.69 -2.35
CA ASP A 157 4.13 8.97 -1.59
C ASP A 157 4.54 7.90 -0.57
N VAL A 158 3.77 6.80 -0.45
CA VAL A 158 4.13 5.74 0.48
C VAL A 158 4.63 4.45 -0.19
N GLY A 159 4.69 4.38 -1.54
CA GLY A 159 5.36 3.24 -2.18
C GLY A 159 5.11 3.02 -3.66
N SER A 160 3.92 3.27 -4.19
CA SER A 160 3.54 2.89 -5.56
C SER A 160 4.46 3.49 -6.62
N LEU A 161 4.73 4.80 -6.59
CA LEU A 161 5.61 5.44 -7.57
C LEU A 161 7.09 5.00 -7.47
N ALA A 162 7.48 4.49 -6.30
CA ALA A 162 8.84 3.99 -6.10
C ALA A 162 9.01 2.52 -6.55
N ARG A 163 7.96 1.69 -6.43
CA ARG A 163 8.05 0.24 -6.66
C ARG A 163 7.37 -0.24 -7.95
N LEU A 164 6.27 0.40 -8.38
CA LEU A 164 5.59 0.02 -9.63
C LEU A 164 6.46 0.13 -10.89
N PRO A 165 7.51 0.97 -10.99
CA PRO A 165 8.44 0.92 -12.13
C PRO A 165 9.12 -0.43 -12.35
N TYR A 166 9.23 -1.28 -11.32
CA TYR A 166 9.78 -2.64 -11.40
C TYR A 166 8.72 -3.72 -11.66
N ILE A 167 7.45 -3.33 -11.71
CA ILE A 167 6.29 -4.21 -11.91
C ILE A 167 5.63 -3.94 -13.25
N LEU A 168 5.47 -2.66 -13.62
CA LEU A 168 4.76 -2.19 -14.80
C LEU A 168 5.71 -1.55 -15.81
N SER A 169 5.36 -1.61 -17.09
CA SER A 169 6.03 -0.75 -18.08
C SER A 169 5.72 0.73 -17.82
N ASP A 170 6.67 1.61 -18.18
CA ASP A 170 6.59 3.06 -17.91
C ASP A 170 5.27 3.68 -18.41
N GLY A 171 4.82 3.33 -19.62
CA GLY A 171 3.58 3.86 -20.19
C GLY A 171 2.33 3.47 -19.39
N HIS A 172 2.26 2.23 -18.90
CA HIS A 172 1.14 1.78 -18.07
C HIS A 172 1.15 2.45 -16.69
N LEU A 173 2.32 2.57 -16.08
CA LEU A 173 2.44 3.27 -14.80
C LEU A 173 2.01 4.74 -14.93
N ARG A 174 2.50 5.47 -15.94
CA ARG A 174 2.12 6.87 -16.20
C ARG A 174 0.62 7.01 -16.44
N GLU A 175 0.04 6.13 -17.25
CA GLU A 175 -1.41 6.13 -17.47
C GLU A 175 -2.18 6.04 -16.15
N LEU A 176 -1.85 5.08 -15.29
CA LEU A 176 -2.54 4.90 -14.01
C LEU A 176 -2.31 6.07 -13.03
N ALA A 177 -1.06 6.48 -12.86
CA ALA A 177 -0.69 7.50 -11.90
C ALA A 177 -1.17 8.91 -12.29
N LEU A 178 -1.10 9.27 -13.59
CA LEU A 178 -1.48 10.59 -14.05
C LEU A 178 -3.00 10.76 -14.21
N THR A 179 -3.74 9.67 -14.42
CA THR A 179 -5.20 9.74 -14.58
C THR A 179 -5.98 9.35 -13.34
N GLY A 180 -5.38 8.55 -12.45
CA GLY A 180 -6.08 7.95 -11.30
C GLY A 180 -7.29 7.12 -11.71
N LYS A 181 -7.29 6.58 -12.95
CA LYS A 181 -8.41 5.76 -13.45
C LYS A 181 -8.52 4.44 -12.69
N ASP A 182 -9.73 3.92 -12.67
CA ASP A 182 -9.98 2.57 -12.18
C ASP A 182 -9.69 1.57 -13.31
N ILE A 183 -9.05 0.45 -12.98
CA ILE A 183 -8.89 -0.71 -13.85
C ILE A 183 -9.45 -1.95 -13.19
N ASP A 184 -9.95 -2.88 -13.98
CA ASP A 184 -10.42 -4.19 -13.54
C ASP A 184 -9.28 -5.20 -13.42
N ALA A 185 -9.58 -6.37 -12.88
CA ALA A 185 -8.64 -7.46 -12.67
C ALA A 185 -8.02 -7.93 -14.00
N ALA A 186 -8.81 -8.06 -15.07
CA ALA A 186 -8.31 -8.51 -16.38
C ALA A 186 -7.29 -7.52 -16.96
N ARG A 187 -7.53 -6.20 -16.81
CA ARG A 187 -6.55 -5.19 -17.21
C ARG A 187 -5.31 -5.24 -16.33
N ALA A 188 -5.47 -5.45 -15.02
CA ALA A 188 -4.37 -5.54 -14.07
C ALA A 188 -3.44 -6.73 -14.40
N GLU A 189 -3.99 -7.88 -14.72
CA GLU A 189 -3.23 -9.06 -15.18
C GLU A 189 -2.51 -8.78 -16.51
N LYS A 190 -3.22 -8.23 -17.49
CA LYS A 190 -2.67 -7.92 -18.81
C LYS A 190 -1.44 -6.99 -18.76
N ILE A 191 -1.40 -6.06 -17.81
CA ILE A 191 -0.27 -5.12 -17.66
C ILE A 191 0.79 -5.59 -16.67
N GLY A 192 0.60 -6.75 -16.02
CA GLY A 192 1.54 -7.34 -15.07
C GLY A 192 1.42 -6.80 -13.64
N LEU A 193 0.36 -6.05 -13.31
CA LEU A 193 0.13 -5.60 -11.94
C LEU A 193 -0.16 -6.77 -11.00
N VAL A 194 -0.88 -7.78 -11.48
CA VAL A 194 -1.13 -9.04 -10.77
C VAL A 194 -0.63 -10.24 -11.60
N ASN A 195 -0.27 -11.31 -10.90
CA ASN A 195 0.28 -12.52 -11.52
C ASN A 195 -0.80 -13.37 -12.19
N GLU A 196 -2.00 -13.44 -11.56
CA GLU A 196 -3.11 -14.25 -12.05
C GLU A 196 -4.44 -13.72 -11.49
N VAL A 197 -5.50 -13.89 -12.28
CA VAL A 197 -6.88 -13.56 -11.89
C VAL A 197 -7.68 -14.84 -11.68
N LEU A 198 -8.23 -15.01 -10.49
CA LEU A 198 -9.03 -16.16 -10.05
C LEU A 198 -10.52 -15.78 -10.06
N PRO A 199 -11.43 -16.79 -10.12
CA PRO A 199 -12.87 -16.54 -10.25
C PRO A 199 -13.47 -15.64 -9.16
N ASP A 200 -13.01 -15.81 -7.90
CA ASP A 200 -13.56 -15.10 -6.73
C ASP A 200 -12.49 -14.93 -5.63
N ALA A 201 -12.87 -14.28 -4.55
CA ALA A 201 -11.99 -13.99 -3.41
C ALA A 201 -11.50 -15.25 -2.69
N GLU A 202 -12.34 -16.28 -2.60
CA GLU A 202 -11.98 -17.55 -1.97
C GLU A 202 -10.92 -18.29 -2.82
N ALA A 203 -11.12 -18.34 -4.13
CA ALA A 203 -10.16 -18.93 -5.06
C ALA A 203 -8.81 -18.15 -5.05
N ALA A 204 -8.84 -16.82 -5.01
CA ALA A 204 -7.62 -16.01 -4.92
C ALA A 204 -6.85 -16.27 -3.61
N LEU A 205 -7.55 -16.36 -2.48
CA LEU A 205 -6.95 -16.69 -1.20
C LEU A 205 -6.38 -18.13 -1.20
N ALA A 206 -7.12 -19.09 -1.75
CA ALA A 206 -6.66 -20.48 -1.86
C ALA A 206 -5.40 -20.59 -2.74
N ALA A 207 -5.34 -19.89 -3.88
CA ALA A 207 -4.15 -19.85 -4.74
C ALA A 207 -2.94 -19.24 -4.01
N ALA A 208 -3.14 -18.16 -3.25
CA ALA A 208 -2.09 -17.55 -2.43
C ALA A 208 -1.56 -18.52 -1.37
N HIS A 209 -2.43 -19.26 -0.69
CA HIS A 209 -2.02 -20.29 0.27
C HIS A 209 -1.31 -21.46 -0.39
N ALA A 210 -1.75 -21.92 -1.57
CA ALA A 210 -1.08 -22.98 -2.31
C ALA A 210 0.36 -22.58 -2.67
N THR A 211 0.53 -21.37 -3.23
CA THR A 211 1.87 -20.85 -3.54
C THR A 211 2.72 -20.65 -2.28
N ALA A 212 2.12 -20.15 -1.19
CA ALA A 212 2.82 -20.01 0.10
C ALA A 212 3.30 -21.38 0.64
N ALA A 213 2.48 -22.42 0.52
CA ALA A 213 2.85 -23.79 0.91
C ALA A 213 4.00 -24.35 0.04
N GLU A 214 3.97 -24.12 -1.27
CA GLU A 214 5.07 -24.50 -2.16
C GLU A 214 6.37 -23.77 -1.78
N ILE A 215 6.33 -22.48 -1.48
CA ILE A 215 7.49 -21.71 -1.00
C ILE A 215 7.97 -22.28 0.35
N ALA A 216 7.06 -22.52 1.29
CA ALA A 216 7.38 -23.01 2.63
C ALA A 216 8.01 -24.43 2.63
N ALA A 217 7.74 -25.24 1.60
CA ALA A 217 8.33 -26.55 1.41
C ALA A 217 9.80 -26.50 0.92
N ASN A 218 10.26 -25.37 0.39
CA ASN A 218 11.63 -25.18 -0.05
C ASN A 218 12.58 -24.83 1.11
N SER A 219 13.89 -24.86 0.85
CA SER A 219 14.90 -24.44 1.83
C SER A 219 14.72 -22.96 2.22
N PRO A 220 14.42 -22.65 3.49
CA PRO A 220 14.19 -21.25 3.90
C PRO A 220 15.37 -20.32 3.63
N LEU A 221 16.60 -20.83 3.81
CA LEU A 221 17.81 -20.06 3.53
C LEU A 221 17.93 -19.71 2.04
N THR A 222 17.63 -20.66 1.16
CA THR A 222 17.68 -20.46 -0.28
C THR A 222 16.59 -19.49 -0.74
N VAL A 223 15.37 -19.65 -0.24
CA VAL A 223 14.24 -18.76 -0.57
C VAL A 223 14.55 -17.30 -0.16
N ARG A 224 15.03 -17.09 1.07
CA ARG A 224 15.44 -15.76 1.55
C ARG A 224 16.59 -15.18 0.73
N GLY A 225 17.59 -16.00 0.36
CA GLY A 225 18.71 -15.58 -0.47
C GLY A 225 18.29 -15.17 -1.89
N ILE A 226 17.30 -15.87 -2.48
CA ILE A 226 16.74 -15.49 -3.79
C ILE A 226 16.07 -14.11 -3.70
N LYS A 227 15.23 -13.89 -2.67
CA LYS A 227 14.57 -12.60 -2.48
C LYS A 227 15.60 -11.48 -2.27
N ASP A 228 16.57 -11.68 -1.40
CA ASP A 228 17.64 -10.72 -1.11
C ASP A 228 18.39 -10.28 -2.38
N VAL A 229 18.81 -11.24 -3.22
CA VAL A 229 19.47 -10.96 -4.50
C VAL A 229 18.59 -10.20 -5.48
N LEU A 230 17.29 -10.50 -5.53
CA LEU A 230 16.35 -9.79 -6.41
C LEU A 230 16.08 -8.37 -5.91
N ASP A 231 16.01 -8.16 -4.61
CA ASP A 231 15.72 -6.86 -4.01
C ASP A 231 16.92 -5.91 -4.04
N GLU A 232 18.15 -6.44 -3.94
CA GLU A 232 19.40 -5.63 -4.02
C GLU A 232 19.44 -4.77 -5.28
N GLN A 233 18.91 -5.27 -6.40
CA GLN A 233 18.93 -4.56 -7.69
C GLN A 233 18.10 -3.27 -7.71
N ARG A 234 17.18 -3.07 -6.76
CA ARG A 234 16.24 -1.93 -6.74
C ARG A 234 16.22 -1.13 -5.44
N THR A 235 16.88 -1.63 -4.39
CA THR A 235 16.78 -1.06 -3.03
C THR A 235 17.19 0.40 -2.98
N ASP A 236 18.31 0.78 -3.57
CA ASP A 236 18.81 2.15 -3.56
C ASP A 236 17.91 3.12 -4.33
N ASP A 237 17.39 2.71 -5.48
CA ASP A 237 16.51 3.52 -6.32
C ASP A 237 15.14 3.74 -5.65
N VAL A 238 14.58 2.68 -5.04
CA VAL A 238 13.33 2.78 -4.27
C VAL A 238 13.52 3.73 -3.09
N ALA A 239 14.61 3.60 -2.34
CA ALA A 239 14.91 4.46 -1.20
C ALA A 239 15.11 5.93 -1.65
N ALA A 240 15.77 6.17 -2.77
CA ALA A 240 15.95 7.51 -3.34
C ALA A 240 14.61 8.11 -3.77
N SER A 241 13.76 7.35 -4.45
CA SER A 241 12.42 7.78 -4.88
C SER A 241 11.52 8.15 -3.69
N LEU A 242 11.52 7.32 -2.63
CA LEU A 242 10.76 7.60 -1.41
C LEU A 242 11.25 8.86 -0.68
N ARG A 243 12.55 9.12 -0.66
CA ARG A 243 13.11 10.36 -0.09
C ARG A 243 12.67 11.57 -0.91
N TYR A 244 12.72 11.48 -2.24
CA TYR A 244 12.37 12.58 -3.13
C TYR A 244 10.88 12.94 -3.01
N VAL A 245 9.97 11.97 -3.07
CA VAL A 245 8.53 12.25 -2.98
C VAL A 245 8.14 12.78 -1.59
N ALA A 246 8.81 12.35 -0.51
CA ALA A 246 8.58 12.91 0.82
C ALA A 246 8.97 14.39 0.90
N ALA A 247 10.08 14.78 0.29
CA ALA A 247 10.48 16.18 0.18
C ALA A 247 9.50 16.98 -0.68
N TRP A 248 9.08 16.43 -1.83
CA TRP A 248 8.10 17.05 -2.73
C TRP A 248 6.77 17.34 -2.02
N ASN A 249 6.15 16.33 -1.43
CA ASN A 249 4.86 16.50 -0.75
C ASN A 249 4.99 17.41 0.49
N SER A 250 6.11 17.37 1.20
CA SER A 250 6.34 18.33 2.30
C SER A 250 6.40 19.78 1.83
N ALA A 251 6.84 20.02 0.60
CA ALA A 251 6.91 21.36 0.02
C ALA A 251 5.58 21.81 -0.62
N PHE A 252 4.90 20.93 -1.36
CA PHE A 252 3.83 21.30 -2.29
C PHE A 252 2.44 20.78 -1.93
N LEU A 253 2.33 19.77 -1.05
CA LEU A 253 1.03 19.22 -0.66
C LEU A 253 0.11 20.25 0.02
N PRO A 254 0.61 21.21 0.86
CA PRO A 254 -0.22 22.28 1.39
C PRO A 254 -0.66 23.23 0.26
N SER A 255 -1.71 22.86 -0.46
CA SER A 255 -2.22 23.57 -1.64
C SER A 255 -3.73 23.84 -1.49
N LYS A 256 -4.24 24.80 -2.26
CA LYS A 256 -5.68 25.01 -2.39
C LYS A 256 -6.36 23.80 -3.02
N ASP A 257 -5.66 23.11 -3.94
CA ASP A 257 -6.17 21.93 -4.62
C ASP A 257 -6.36 20.74 -3.69
N LEU A 258 -5.48 20.51 -2.70
CA LEU A 258 -5.71 19.48 -1.69
C LEU A 258 -6.97 19.79 -0.85
N LYS A 259 -7.15 21.03 -0.42
CA LYS A 259 -8.33 21.46 0.33
C LYS A 259 -9.60 21.27 -0.49
N GLU A 260 -9.56 21.68 -1.76
CA GLU A 260 -10.66 21.50 -2.70
C GLU A 260 -10.97 20.02 -2.93
N ALA A 261 -9.97 19.17 -3.14
CA ALA A 261 -10.16 17.74 -3.35
C ALA A 261 -10.85 17.07 -2.16
N VAL A 262 -10.39 17.35 -0.93
CA VAL A 262 -11.01 16.84 0.30
C VAL A 262 -12.46 17.34 0.44
N THR A 263 -12.71 18.63 0.22
CA THR A 263 -14.06 19.21 0.28
C THR A 263 -14.98 18.54 -0.76
N ALA A 264 -14.53 18.40 -2.00
CA ALA A 264 -15.28 17.80 -3.10
C ALA A 264 -15.69 16.33 -2.81
N VAL A 265 -14.81 15.56 -2.14
CA VAL A 265 -15.11 14.19 -1.69
C VAL A 265 -16.28 14.17 -0.70
N PHE A 266 -16.26 15.06 0.33
CA PHE A 266 -17.35 15.13 1.31
C PHE A 266 -18.66 15.64 0.69
N GLU A 267 -18.58 16.58 -0.24
CA GLU A 267 -19.73 17.15 -0.96
C GLU A 267 -20.22 16.27 -2.13
N LYS A 268 -19.50 15.17 -2.44
CA LYS A 268 -19.80 14.24 -3.54
C LYS A 268 -19.92 14.93 -4.90
N ARG A 269 -19.06 15.88 -5.18
CA ARG A 269 -18.95 16.61 -6.45
C ARG A 269 -17.56 16.47 -7.08
N PRO A 270 -17.40 16.76 -8.37
CA PRO A 270 -16.08 16.90 -8.98
C PRO A 270 -15.30 18.07 -8.33
N PRO A 271 -13.98 17.90 -8.10
CA PRO A 271 -13.13 19.01 -7.66
C PRO A 271 -12.85 19.98 -8.82
N ASN A 272 -12.57 21.23 -8.46
CA ASN A 272 -12.14 22.27 -9.40
C ASN A 272 -10.71 22.72 -9.05
N PHE A 273 -9.72 22.11 -9.69
CA PHE A 273 -8.31 22.36 -9.43
C PHE A 273 -7.81 23.62 -10.14
N THR A 274 -6.96 24.40 -9.46
CA THR A 274 -6.39 25.67 -9.95
C THR A 274 -4.88 25.63 -10.09
N GLY A 275 -4.22 24.64 -9.50
CA GLY A 275 -2.75 24.55 -9.47
C GLY A 275 -2.09 25.42 -8.41
N GLU A 276 -2.85 25.90 -7.41
CA GLU A 276 -2.38 26.82 -6.35
C GLU A 276 -2.29 26.15 -4.97
#